data_2f97985e0c47cb26c8a9df381dd74000
#
_entry.id   2f97985e0c47cb26c8a9df381dd74000
#
_cell.length_a   1.000
_cell.length_b   1.000
_cell.length_c   1.000
_cell.angle_alpha   90.00
_cell.angle_beta   90.00
_cell.angle_gamma   90.00
#
_symmetry.space_group_name_H-M   'P 1'
#
loop_
_entity.id
_entity.type
_entity.pdbx_description
1 polymer ?
#
loop_
_entity_poly.entity_id
_entity_poly.type
_entity_poly.pdbx_seq_one_letter_code
_entity_poly.pdbx_strand_id
1 'polypeptide(L)'
;MRSRLALTLAMLAGFALGAVAVQSVHAQRSGPGAYAIIDITEVTSPQGLNEALAKLPASVAAFGGKFVTRTENILGFDGVPPLRFFIIAFDTMEKAQNWNNSPAQAAVNQARMQATSSSSFVVGVEGAQ
;
A
#
# COMPACT_ATOMS: atom_id res chain seq x y z
N MET A 1 33.62 -45.31 -12.93
CA MET A 1 32.46 -45.22 -12.04
C MET A 1 32.43 -43.93 -11.20
N ARG A 2 33.54 -43.55 -10.60
CA ARG A 2 33.58 -42.32 -9.74
C ARG A 2 33.40 -41.01 -10.52
N SER A 3 33.86 -40.89 -11.78
CA SER A 3 33.73 -39.70 -12.61
C SER A 3 32.29 -39.43 -13.10
N ARG A 4 31.48 -40.47 -13.25
CA ARG A 4 30.05 -40.32 -13.68
C ARG A 4 29.14 -39.84 -12.55
N LEU A 5 29.44 -40.24 -11.32
CA LEU A 5 28.72 -39.78 -10.11
C LEU A 5 29.05 -38.31 -9.80
N ALA A 6 30.29 -37.88 -9.99
CA ALA A 6 30.71 -36.49 -9.78
C ALA A 6 30.06 -35.53 -10.78
N LEU A 7 29.92 -35.95 -12.05
CA LEU A 7 29.23 -35.15 -13.09
C LEU A 7 27.73 -34.99 -12.83
N THR A 8 27.10 -36.05 -12.31
CA THR A 8 25.64 -36.00 -11.99
C THR A 8 25.37 -35.11 -10.81
N LEU A 9 26.18 -35.09 -9.79
CA LEU A 9 26.10 -34.21 -8.63
C LEU A 9 26.32 -32.72 -9.01
N ALA A 10 27.26 -32.45 -9.93
CA ALA A 10 27.52 -31.09 -10.41
C ALA A 10 26.32 -30.53 -11.20
N MET A 11 25.65 -31.35 -12.00
CA MET A 11 24.44 -30.92 -12.74
C MET A 11 23.25 -30.63 -11.82
N LEU A 12 23.07 -31.41 -10.76
CA LEU A 12 21.99 -31.18 -9.76
C LEU A 12 22.22 -29.89 -8.97
N ALA A 13 23.47 -29.61 -8.58
CA ALA A 13 23.82 -28.38 -7.87
C ALA A 13 23.63 -27.14 -8.76
N GLY A 14 23.94 -27.20 -10.03
CA GLY A 14 23.72 -26.10 -10.98
C GLY A 14 22.26 -25.80 -11.24
N PHE A 15 21.40 -26.82 -11.26
CA PHE A 15 19.96 -26.63 -11.44
C PHE A 15 19.29 -25.99 -10.22
N ALA A 16 19.69 -26.36 -9.00
CA ALA A 16 19.16 -25.76 -7.77
C ALA A 16 19.54 -24.28 -7.63
N LEU A 17 20.77 -23.90 -7.99
CA LEU A 17 21.20 -22.50 -8.00
C LEU A 17 20.46 -21.66 -9.03
N GLY A 18 20.13 -22.20 -10.19
CA GLY A 18 19.34 -21.53 -11.22
C GLY A 18 17.91 -21.25 -10.79
N ALA A 19 17.24 -22.16 -10.08
CA ALA A 19 15.90 -22.00 -9.58
C ALA A 19 15.81 -20.91 -8.50
N VAL A 20 16.77 -20.84 -7.58
CA VAL A 20 16.85 -19.79 -6.54
C VAL A 20 17.06 -18.41 -7.15
N ALA A 21 17.91 -18.28 -8.16
CA ALA A 21 18.15 -17.02 -8.86
C ALA A 21 16.89 -16.48 -9.56
N VAL A 22 16.07 -17.35 -10.17
CA VAL A 22 14.80 -16.96 -10.81
C VAL A 22 13.78 -16.46 -9.79
N GLN A 23 13.65 -17.11 -8.63
CA GLN A 23 12.78 -16.65 -7.55
C GLN A 23 13.21 -15.31 -6.98
N SER A 24 14.50 -15.06 -6.83
CA SER A 24 15.03 -13.77 -6.36
C SER A 24 14.75 -12.63 -7.32
N VAL A 25 14.80 -12.86 -8.62
CA VAL A 25 14.45 -11.85 -9.65
C VAL A 25 12.96 -11.52 -9.63
N HIS A 26 12.06 -12.47 -9.40
CA HIS A 26 10.64 -12.22 -9.23
C HIS A 26 10.34 -11.44 -7.95
N ALA A 27 10.99 -11.74 -6.84
CA ALA A 27 10.83 -11.02 -5.58
C ALA A 27 11.29 -9.55 -5.67
N GLN A 28 12.31 -9.24 -6.47
CA GLN A 28 12.82 -7.88 -6.66
C GLN A 28 11.89 -6.98 -7.49
N ARG A 29 10.93 -7.53 -8.23
CA ARG A 29 9.96 -6.79 -9.05
C ARG A 29 8.64 -6.49 -8.34
N SER A 30 8.46 -6.95 -7.10
CA SER A 30 7.25 -6.76 -6.34
C SER A 30 7.27 -5.44 -5.56
N GLY A 31 6.94 -4.35 -6.23
CA GLY A 31 6.57 -3.10 -5.58
C GLY A 31 5.09 -3.09 -5.22
N PRO A 32 4.59 -2.01 -4.60
CA PRO A 32 3.17 -1.87 -4.35
C PRO A 32 2.38 -1.85 -5.66
N GLY A 33 1.23 -2.51 -5.68
CA GLY A 33 0.34 -2.57 -6.83
C GLY A 33 -0.72 -1.49 -6.84
N ALA A 34 -0.93 -0.81 -5.71
CA ALA A 34 -1.93 0.25 -5.58
C ALA A 34 -1.58 1.23 -4.47
N TYR A 35 -2.08 2.46 -4.63
CA TYR A 35 -2.03 3.50 -3.58
C TYR A 35 -3.44 3.98 -3.29
N ALA A 36 -3.82 3.98 -2.01
CA ALA A 36 -5.00 4.70 -1.54
C ALA A 36 -4.58 6.12 -1.19
N ILE A 37 -5.36 7.08 -1.64
CA ILE A 37 -5.08 8.50 -1.44
C ILE A 37 -6.28 9.12 -0.74
N ILE A 38 -6.01 9.83 0.35
CA ILE A 38 -7.02 10.60 1.09
C ILE A 38 -6.52 12.04 1.12
N ASP A 39 -7.33 12.96 0.62
CA ASP A 39 -7.08 14.38 0.76
C ASP A 39 -8.16 15.03 1.61
N ILE A 40 -7.78 15.95 2.47
CA ILE A 40 -8.69 16.70 3.34
C ILE A 40 -8.52 18.18 3.02
N THR A 41 -9.58 18.78 2.49
CA THR A 41 -9.57 20.19 2.04
C THR A 41 -10.18 21.14 3.06
N GLU A 42 -11.04 20.64 3.95
CA GLU A 42 -11.67 21.44 5.00
C GLU A 42 -11.91 20.56 6.23
N VAL A 43 -11.72 21.12 7.41
CA VAL A 43 -12.02 20.46 8.69
C VAL A 43 -13.13 21.23 9.39
N THR A 44 -14.30 20.59 9.52
CA THR A 44 -15.46 21.17 10.21
C THR A 44 -15.52 20.73 11.67
N SER A 45 -14.97 19.58 12.00
CA SER A 45 -14.85 19.07 13.38
C SER A 45 -13.45 18.50 13.63
N PRO A 46 -12.53 19.29 14.19
CA PRO A 46 -11.18 18.80 14.51
C PRO A 46 -11.18 17.58 15.43
N GLN A 47 -12.06 17.54 16.43
CA GLN A 47 -12.18 16.40 17.34
C GLN A 47 -12.65 15.15 16.61
N GLY A 48 -13.71 15.26 15.79
CA GLY A 48 -14.21 14.13 15.01
C GLY A 48 -13.19 13.58 14.03
N LEU A 49 -12.40 14.45 13.40
CA LEU A 49 -11.30 14.04 12.54
C LEU A 49 -10.22 13.29 13.32
N ASN A 50 -9.81 13.80 14.46
CA ASN A 50 -8.78 13.15 15.28
C ASN A 50 -9.23 11.76 15.76
N GLU A 51 -10.49 11.59 16.12
CA GLU A 51 -11.06 10.30 16.49
C GLU A 51 -11.05 9.31 15.31
N ALA A 52 -11.41 9.76 14.12
CA ALA A 52 -11.36 8.96 12.90
C ALA A 52 -9.92 8.55 12.55
N LEU A 53 -8.99 9.50 12.56
CA LEU A 53 -7.58 9.27 12.22
C LEU A 53 -6.87 8.38 13.24
N ALA A 54 -7.30 8.35 14.50
CA ALA A 54 -6.74 7.46 15.52
C ALA A 54 -7.01 5.98 15.19
N LYS A 55 -8.08 5.67 14.49
CA LYS A 55 -8.47 4.31 14.09
C LYS A 55 -7.88 3.88 12.74
N LEU A 56 -7.40 4.81 11.95
CA LEU A 56 -6.91 4.56 10.60
C LEU A 56 -5.71 3.61 10.55
N PRO A 57 -4.66 3.74 11.39
CA PRO A 57 -3.50 2.86 11.33
C PRO A 57 -3.82 1.38 11.52
N ALA A 58 -4.69 1.03 12.46
CA ALA A 58 -5.08 -0.35 12.71
C ALA A 58 -5.86 -0.94 11.53
N SER A 59 -6.77 -0.17 10.95
CA SER A 59 -7.53 -0.54 9.76
C SER A 59 -6.59 -0.82 8.57
N VAL A 60 -5.65 0.05 8.31
CA VAL A 60 -4.67 -0.07 7.23
C VAL A 60 -3.80 -1.31 7.43
N ALA A 61 -3.26 -1.52 8.63
CA ALA A 61 -2.40 -2.65 8.94
C ALA A 61 -3.09 -4.00 8.77
N ALA A 62 -4.38 -4.09 9.08
CA ALA A 62 -5.16 -5.32 8.94
C ALA A 62 -5.20 -5.86 7.50
N PHE A 63 -5.00 -5.01 6.50
CA PHE A 63 -4.99 -5.37 5.07
C PHE A 63 -3.59 -5.28 4.45
N GLY A 64 -2.55 -5.21 5.27
CA GLY A 64 -1.16 -5.15 4.81
C GLY A 64 -0.77 -3.81 4.19
N GLY A 65 -1.56 -2.76 4.40
CA GLY A 65 -1.24 -1.42 3.93
C GLY A 65 -0.11 -0.78 4.72
N LYS A 66 0.61 0.11 4.07
CA LYS A 66 1.71 0.87 4.68
C LYS A 66 1.59 2.33 4.30
N PHE A 67 1.71 3.21 5.28
CA PHE A 67 1.75 4.65 5.01
C PHE A 67 3.03 5.00 4.25
N VAL A 68 2.87 5.61 3.08
CA VAL A 68 3.96 6.24 2.34
C VAL A 68 4.18 7.64 2.90
N THR A 69 3.08 8.38 3.13
CA THR A 69 3.11 9.69 3.79
C THR A 69 1.80 9.97 4.53
N ARG A 70 1.94 10.74 5.60
CA ARG A 70 0.87 11.40 6.35
C ARG A 70 1.37 12.80 6.63
N THR A 71 0.83 13.79 5.95
CA THR A 71 1.46 15.11 6.01
C THR A 71 0.43 16.25 5.98
N GLU A 72 0.78 17.33 6.63
CA GLU A 72 0.18 18.64 6.51
C GLU A 72 1.10 19.61 5.76
N ASN A 73 2.35 19.17 5.48
CA ASN A 73 3.34 19.97 4.76
C ASN A 73 3.17 19.78 3.26
N ILE A 74 2.35 20.61 2.66
CA ILE A 74 1.96 20.52 1.25
C ILE A 74 2.18 21.87 0.59
N LEU A 75 2.94 21.86 -0.51
CA LEU A 75 3.18 23.04 -1.35
C LEU A 75 2.33 22.92 -2.63
N GLY A 76 1.41 23.85 -2.83
CA GLY A 76 0.64 23.95 -4.07
C GLY A 76 1.38 24.75 -5.12
N PHE A 77 1.34 24.29 -6.35
CA PHE A 77 1.83 25.04 -7.52
C PHE A 77 0.69 25.72 -8.25
N ASP A 78 -0.45 25.05 -8.36
CA ASP A 78 -1.68 25.55 -8.97
C ASP A 78 -2.87 25.22 -8.09
N GLY A 79 -3.76 26.18 -7.89
CA GLY A 79 -4.95 26.00 -7.07
C GLY A 79 -4.64 25.94 -5.57
N VAL A 80 -5.66 25.55 -4.80
CA VAL A 80 -5.57 25.43 -3.34
C VAL A 80 -5.18 23.99 -2.98
N PRO A 81 -4.02 23.78 -2.32
CA PRO A 81 -3.64 22.44 -1.89
C PRO A 81 -4.53 21.96 -0.76
N PRO A 82 -4.66 20.64 -0.55
CA PRO A 82 -5.35 20.10 0.61
C PRO A 82 -4.63 20.49 1.92
N LEU A 83 -5.36 20.46 3.03
CA LEU A 83 -4.82 20.71 4.37
C LEU A 83 -4.03 19.52 4.90
N ARG A 84 -4.48 18.32 4.57
CA ARG A 84 -3.85 17.04 4.95
C ARG A 84 -3.90 16.08 3.78
N PHE A 85 -2.86 15.26 3.68
CA PHE A 85 -2.73 14.31 2.58
C PHE A 85 -2.14 12.99 3.08
N PHE A 86 -2.73 11.90 2.62
CA PHE A 86 -2.32 10.55 2.99
C PHE A 86 -2.10 9.73 1.73
N ILE A 87 -1.00 9.01 1.67
CA ILE A 87 -0.76 7.99 0.66
C ILE A 87 -0.48 6.68 1.40
N ILE A 88 -1.23 5.65 1.07
CA ILE A 88 -1.14 4.32 1.68
C ILE A 88 -0.87 3.32 0.56
N ALA A 89 0.23 2.57 0.66
CA ALA A 89 0.58 1.55 -0.31
C ALA A 89 -0.05 0.21 0.07
N PHE A 90 -0.59 -0.49 -0.94
CA PHE A 90 -1.08 -1.86 -0.83
C PHE A 90 -0.41 -2.74 -1.89
N ASP A 91 -0.25 -4.02 -1.60
CA ASP A 91 0.36 -4.97 -2.54
C ASP A 91 -0.44 -5.10 -3.83
N THR A 92 -1.77 -5.01 -3.74
CA THR A 92 -2.69 -5.14 -4.87
C THR A 92 -3.85 -4.16 -4.77
N MET A 93 -4.47 -3.87 -5.91
CA MET A 93 -5.72 -3.10 -5.98
C MET A 93 -6.83 -3.81 -5.18
N GLU A 94 -6.91 -5.14 -5.24
CA GLU A 94 -7.89 -5.94 -4.52
C GLU A 94 -7.77 -5.75 -3.01
N LYS A 95 -6.56 -5.77 -2.45
CA LYS A 95 -6.32 -5.51 -1.03
C LYS A 95 -6.76 -4.11 -0.62
N ALA A 96 -6.47 -3.11 -1.44
CA ALA A 96 -6.92 -1.74 -1.21
C ALA A 96 -8.44 -1.62 -1.22
N GLN A 97 -9.11 -2.27 -2.17
CA GLN A 97 -10.58 -2.32 -2.23
C GLN A 97 -11.18 -3.04 -1.01
N ASN A 98 -10.61 -4.19 -0.63
CA ASN A 98 -11.06 -4.94 0.54
C ASN A 98 -10.89 -4.13 1.83
N TRP A 99 -9.78 -3.40 1.95
CA TRP A 99 -9.58 -2.46 3.06
C TRP A 99 -10.67 -1.39 3.11
N ASN A 100 -10.92 -0.70 2.01
CA ASN A 100 -11.92 0.37 1.95
C ASN A 100 -13.33 -0.13 2.25
N ASN A 101 -13.65 -1.36 1.84
CA ASN A 101 -14.96 -1.99 2.05
C ASN A 101 -15.08 -2.69 3.41
N SER A 102 -14.00 -2.78 4.20
CA SER A 102 -14.06 -3.41 5.51
C SER A 102 -14.94 -2.61 6.48
N PRO A 103 -15.60 -3.27 7.45
CA PRO A 103 -16.42 -2.57 8.44
C PRO A 103 -15.63 -1.53 9.24
N ALA A 104 -14.38 -1.83 9.60
CA ALA A 104 -13.52 -0.92 10.35
C ALA A 104 -13.22 0.35 9.54
N GLN A 105 -12.86 0.22 8.26
CA GLN A 105 -12.56 1.38 7.41
C GLN A 105 -13.83 2.13 7.01
N ALA A 106 -14.96 1.44 6.83
CA ALA A 106 -16.24 2.10 6.57
C ALA A 106 -16.61 3.04 7.71
N ALA A 107 -16.40 2.63 8.96
CA ALA A 107 -16.62 3.49 10.13
C ALA A 107 -15.66 4.70 10.16
N VAL A 108 -14.39 4.50 9.82
CA VAL A 108 -13.41 5.60 9.70
C VAL A 108 -13.81 6.58 8.59
N ASN A 109 -14.20 6.09 7.44
CA ASN A 109 -14.64 6.92 6.31
C ASN A 109 -15.88 7.73 6.67
N GLN A 110 -16.87 7.12 7.32
CA GLN A 110 -18.08 7.83 7.75
C GLN A 110 -17.74 8.95 8.74
N ALA A 111 -16.93 8.66 9.75
CA ALA A 111 -16.52 9.67 10.74
C ALA A 111 -15.70 10.79 10.08
N ARG A 112 -14.83 10.48 9.15
CA ARG A 112 -14.04 11.46 8.39
C ARG A 112 -14.95 12.35 7.54
N MET A 113 -15.89 11.78 6.81
CA MET A 113 -16.81 12.55 5.96
C MET A 113 -17.74 13.48 6.76
N GLN A 114 -18.09 13.09 7.98
CA GLN A 114 -18.88 13.96 8.88
C GLN A 114 -18.06 15.13 9.44
N ALA A 115 -16.75 14.98 9.54
CA ALA A 115 -15.86 15.95 10.17
C ALA A 115 -15.09 16.83 9.17
N THR A 116 -15.17 16.53 7.87
CA THR A 116 -14.33 17.16 6.84
C THR A 116 -15.05 17.28 5.50
N SER A 117 -14.49 18.15 4.65
CA SER A 117 -14.61 18.02 3.20
C SER A 117 -13.34 17.30 2.70
N SER A 118 -13.49 16.16 2.09
CA SER A 118 -12.38 15.29 1.72
C SER A 118 -12.73 14.32 0.60
N SER A 119 -11.70 13.80 -0.06
CA SER A 119 -11.80 12.77 -1.08
C SER A 119 -10.97 11.55 -0.67
N SER A 120 -11.40 10.37 -1.14
CA SER A 120 -10.65 9.14 -0.98
C SER A 120 -10.79 8.31 -2.25
N PHE A 121 -9.67 7.86 -2.79
CA PHE A 121 -9.64 7.06 -4.02
C PHE A 121 -8.41 6.16 -4.06
N VAL A 122 -8.45 5.18 -4.94
CA VAL A 122 -7.33 4.26 -5.12
C VAL A 122 -6.84 4.35 -6.56
N VAL A 123 -5.53 4.45 -6.72
CA VAL A 123 -4.86 4.41 -8.02
C VAL A 123 -4.06 3.11 -8.14
N GLY A 124 -4.21 2.44 -9.27
CA GLY A 124 -3.39 1.29 -9.61
C GLY A 124 -2.03 1.73 -10.12
N VAL A 125 -1.01 0.94 -9.81
CA VAL A 125 0.34 1.15 -10.34
C VAL A 125 0.46 0.38 -11.65
N GLU A 126 0.49 1.08 -12.77
CA GLU A 126 0.70 0.46 -14.07
C GLU A 126 2.17 0.10 -14.26
N GLY A 127 2.41 -1.05 -14.90
CA GLY A 127 3.75 -1.56 -15.10
C GLY A 127 4.36 -2.26 -13.90
N ALA A 128 3.64 -2.40 -12.80
CA ALA A 128 4.05 -3.15 -11.61
C ALA A 128 3.83 -4.66 -11.74
N GLN A 129 3.61 -5.14 -12.96
CA GLN A 129 3.39 -6.57 -13.27
C GLN A 129 4.68 -7.35 -13.41
#